data_333677bb5752be528ea0410cb78436b2
#
_entry.id   333677bb5752be528ea0410cb78436b2
#
_cell.length_a   1.000
_cell.length_b   1.000
_cell.length_c   1.000
_cell.angle_alpha   90.00
_cell.angle_beta   90.00
_cell.angle_gamma   90.00
#
_symmetry.space_group_name_H-M   'P 1'
#
loop_
_entity.id
_entity.type
_entity.pdbx_description
1 polymer ?
#
loop_
_entity_poly.entity_id
_entity_poly.type
_entity_poly.pdbx_seq_one_letter_code
_entity_poly.pdbx_strand_id
1 'polypeptide(L)'
;APLDPPADNAAAAAAFEALEGMRVSLGEAVVAGPTHTGCGFAVVGAAGASSLPLIRRADSDPTGQAVPVLYPSDLDCADIPQVTTGDRIDGIAGALTYNFDQFKIVLDGADELEITPSPRPAMPAPPILQGQQFSVATLNTEDMFDTVRDTADDGEPRPAAEEVAARQAKLSAQIAGPLGCPTLLALQEVEHEALLRDLA
;
A
#
# COMPACT_ATOMS: atom_id res chain seq x y z
N ALA A 1 -18.52 -15.72 12.89
CA ALA A 1 -19.66 -14.83 12.65
C ALA A 1 -19.39 -13.99 11.40
N PRO A 2 -20.42 -13.64 10.59
CA PRO A 2 -20.23 -12.68 9.50
C PRO A 2 -19.89 -11.30 10.08
N LEU A 3 -18.96 -10.61 9.43
CA LEU A 3 -18.54 -9.25 9.78
C LEU A 3 -19.00 -8.28 8.68
N ASP A 4 -19.78 -7.30 9.05
CA ASP A 4 -20.24 -6.21 8.16
C ASP A 4 -20.22 -4.90 8.95
N PRO A 5 -19.05 -4.27 9.08
CA PRO A 5 -18.91 -3.09 9.93
C PRO A 5 -19.62 -1.88 9.30
N PRO A 6 -20.33 -1.10 10.10
CA PRO A 6 -20.96 0.13 9.62
C PRO A 6 -19.96 1.22 9.26
N ALA A 7 -20.36 2.19 8.44
CA ALA A 7 -19.52 3.30 8.04
C ALA A 7 -19.16 4.25 9.19
N ASP A 8 -20.07 4.43 10.15
CA ASP A 8 -19.81 5.24 11.34
C ASP A 8 -18.78 4.57 12.25
N ASN A 9 -17.73 5.29 12.60
CA ASN A 9 -16.60 4.76 13.36
C ASN A 9 -16.99 4.30 14.77
N ALA A 10 -17.86 5.00 15.46
CA ALA A 10 -18.26 4.64 16.82
C ALA A 10 -19.15 3.38 16.81
N ALA A 11 -20.05 3.29 15.84
CA ALA A 11 -20.86 2.11 15.64
C ALA A 11 -20.02 0.89 15.19
N ALA A 12 -19.02 1.11 14.35
CA ALA A 12 -18.09 0.06 13.94
C ALA A 12 -17.26 -0.44 15.12
N ALA A 13 -16.70 0.47 15.92
CA ALA A 13 -15.95 0.10 17.13
C ALA A 13 -16.79 -0.75 18.07
N ALA A 14 -18.05 -0.39 18.31
CA ALA A 14 -18.97 -1.17 19.15
C ALA A 14 -19.27 -2.56 18.53
N ALA A 15 -19.38 -2.65 17.20
CA ALA A 15 -19.60 -3.92 16.51
C ALA A 15 -18.37 -4.83 16.59
N PHE A 16 -17.17 -4.28 16.45
CA PHE A 16 -15.91 -5.00 16.59
C PHE A 16 -15.70 -5.48 18.03
N GLU A 17 -15.92 -4.61 19.03
CA GLU A 17 -15.83 -4.95 20.45
C GLU A 17 -16.73 -6.14 20.81
N ALA A 18 -17.95 -6.18 20.26
CA ALA A 18 -18.89 -7.27 20.50
C ALA A 18 -18.43 -8.62 19.90
N LEU A 19 -17.50 -8.59 18.96
CA LEU A 19 -16.99 -9.78 18.25
C LEU A 19 -15.53 -10.06 18.57
N GLU A 20 -14.88 -9.26 19.41
CA GLU A 20 -13.48 -9.46 19.78
C GLU A 20 -13.24 -10.87 20.34
N GLY A 21 -12.14 -11.49 19.91
CA GLY A 21 -11.79 -12.86 20.27
C GLY A 21 -12.59 -13.94 19.54
N MET A 22 -13.55 -13.55 18.70
CA MET A 22 -14.34 -14.52 17.91
C MET A 22 -13.71 -14.75 16.53
N ARG A 23 -13.93 -15.95 15.99
CA ARG A 23 -13.69 -16.19 14.56
C ARG A 23 -14.78 -15.50 13.74
N VAL A 24 -14.36 -14.60 12.89
CA VAL A 24 -15.21 -13.84 11.96
C VAL A 24 -14.91 -14.20 10.51
N SER A 25 -15.84 -13.90 9.62
CA SER A 25 -15.65 -13.98 8.17
C SER A 25 -16.19 -12.70 7.52
N LEU A 26 -15.44 -12.20 6.57
CA LEU A 26 -15.86 -11.13 5.69
C LEU A 26 -16.22 -11.77 4.34
N GLY A 27 -17.34 -11.41 3.76
CA GLY A 27 -17.68 -11.81 2.39
C GLY A 27 -16.75 -11.17 1.37
N GLU A 28 -17.13 -11.19 0.10
CA GLU A 28 -16.36 -10.52 -0.95
C GLU A 28 -15.96 -9.11 -0.52
N ALA A 29 -14.70 -8.79 -0.63
CA ALA A 29 -14.12 -7.52 -0.21
C ALA A 29 -13.25 -6.90 -1.31
N VAL A 30 -13.02 -5.60 -1.21
CA VAL A 30 -12.10 -4.85 -2.09
C VAL A 30 -10.93 -4.34 -1.26
N VAL A 31 -9.73 -4.53 -1.76
CA VAL A 31 -8.51 -4.04 -1.12
C VAL A 31 -8.50 -2.51 -1.14
N ALA A 32 -8.47 -1.91 0.04
CA ALA A 32 -8.36 -0.47 0.24
C ALA A 32 -6.93 -0.02 0.57
N GLY A 33 -6.10 -0.92 1.12
CA GLY A 33 -4.68 -0.71 1.38
C GLY A 33 -3.90 -1.94 0.95
N PRO A 34 -2.82 -1.80 0.16
CA PRO A 34 -2.04 -2.92 -0.36
C PRO A 34 -1.30 -3.67 0.74
N THR A 35 -0.73 -4.83 0.41
CA THR A 35 0.17 -5.54 1.31
C THR A 35 1.34 -4.63 1.71
N HIS A 36 1.63 -4.58 2.99
CA HIS A 36 2.69 -3.76 3.58
C HIS A 36 3.70 -4.63 4.35
N THR A 37 4.80 -4.03 4.77
CA THR A 37 5.92 -4.71 5.47
C THR A 37 5.54 -5.42 6.77
N GLY A 38 4.37 -5.11 7.35
CA GLY A 38 3.82 -5.81 8.52
C GLY A 38 3.01 -7.06 8.19
N CYS A 39 3.14 -7.63 6.99
CA CYS A 39 2.43 -8.82 6.54
C CYS A 39 0.91 -8.70 6.63
N GLY A 40 0.38 -7.56 6.20
CA GLY A 40 -1.05 -7.30 6.24
C GLY A 40 -1.51 -6.39 5.11
N PHE A 41 -2.79 -6.23 4.99
CA PHE A 41 -3.46 -5.36 4.03
C PHE A 41 -4.77 -4.84 4.65
N ALA A 42 -5.43 -3.92 3.98
CA ALA A 42 -6.73 -3.43 4.45
C ALA A 42 -7.81 -3.64 3.38
N VAL A 43 -9.01 -3.98 3.81
CA VAL A 43 -10.15 -4.23 2.92
C VAL A 43 -11.38 -3.46 3.35
N VAL A 44 -12.30 -3.32 2.40
CA VAL A 44 -13.68 -2.87 2.64
C VAL A 44 -14.60 -3.89 2.01
N GLY A 45 -15.68 -4.27 2.68
CA GLY A 45 -16.69 -5.16 2.10
C GLY A 45 -17.19 -4.63 0.74
N ALA A 46 -17.45 -5.51 -0.21
CA ALA A 46 -17.78 -5.12 -1.59
C ALA A 46 -19.00 -4.18 -1.68
N ALA A 47 -19.97 -4.32 -0.78
CA ALA A 47 -21.12 -3.42 -0.71
C ALA A 47 -20.74 -1.99 -0.31
N GLY A 48 -19.74 -1.83 0.58
CA GLY A 48 -19.22 -0.54 1.01
C GLY A 48 -18.25 0.11 0.03
N ALA A 49 -17.54 -0.69 -0.77
CA ALA A 49 -16.49 -0.22 -1.66
C ALA A 49 -16.98 0.74 -2.74
N SER A 50 -18.25 0.66 -3.16
CA SER A 50 -18.82 1.55 -4.17
C SER A 50 -19.00 3.00 -3.69
N SER A 51 -18.98 3.24 -2.39
CA SER A 51 -19.18 4.56 -1.78
C SER A 51 -17.89 5.19 -1.25
N LEU A 52 -16.77 4.47 -1.29
CA LEU A 52 -15.51 4.92 -0.72
C LEU A 52 -14.46 5.17 -1.80
N PRO A 53 -13.64 6.23 -1.64
CA PRO A 53 -12.44 6.36 -2.45
C PRO A 53 -11.49 5.20 -2.15
N LEU A 54 -10.95 4.57 -3.20
CA LEU A 54 -9.99 3.45 -3.05
C LEU A 54 -8.67 3.89 -2.40
N ILE A 55 -8.35 5.18 -2.46
CA ILE A 55 -7.17 5.74 -1.78
C ILE A 55 -7.63 6.36 -0.47
N ARG A 56 -7.15 5.79 0.63
CA ARG A 56 -7.43 6.29 1.97
C ARG A 56 -6.22 6.98 2.57
N ARG A 57 -6.47 8.13 3.15
CA ARG A 57 -5.54 8.78 4.06
C ARG A 57 -5.96 8.38 5.48
N ALA A 58 -5.16 7.52 6.11
CA ALA A 58 -5.51 6.89 7.38
C ALA A 58 -6.03 7.86 8.46
N ASP A 59 -5.48 9.08 8.50
CA ASP A 59 -5.80 10.06 9.55
C ASP A 59 -6.90 11.06 9.15
N SER A 60 -7.20 11.23 7.87
CA SER A 60 -8.11 12.27 7.39
C SER A 60 -9.43 11.75 6.82
N ASP A 61 -9.55 10.44 6.63
CA ASP A 61 -10.74 9.81 6.06
C ASP A 61 -11.07 8.50 6.79
N PRO A 62 -11.37 8.57 8.10
CA PRO A 62 -11.71 7.40 8.88
C PRO A 62 -13.08 6.86 8.43
N THR A 63 -13.14 5.56 8.19
CA THR A 63 -14.41 4.84 8.05
C THR A 63 -14.36 3.55 8.82
N GLY A 64 -15.42 3.26 9.54
CA GLY A 64 -15.60 2.01 10.27
C GLY A 64 -15.60 0.77 9.37
N GLN A 65 -15.83 0.94 8.06
CA GLN A 65 -15.90 -0.16 7.09
C GLN A 65 -14.53 -0.72 6.69
N ALA A 66 -13.44 0.01 6.93
CA ALA A 66 -12.11 -0.49 6.62
C ALA A 66 -11.64 -1.46 7.71
N VAL A 67 -11.31 -2.66 7.28
CA VAL A 67 -10.88 -3.74 8.16
C VAL A 67 -9.43 -4.11 7.82
N PRO A 68 -8.48 -3.87 8.73
CA PRO A 68 -7.14 -4.42 8.62
C PRO A 68 -7.18 -5.95 8.68
N VAL A 69 -6.39 -6.59 7.82
CA VAL A 69 -6.23 -8.04 7.76
C VAL A 69 -4.74 -8.36 7.88
N LEU A 70 -4.39 -9.27 8.75
CA LEU A 70 -3.04 -9.74 8.96
C LEU A 70 -2.94 -11.21 8.61
N TYR A 71 -1.81 -11.59 8.02
CA TYR A 71 -1.45 -12.99 7.93
C TYR A 71 -0.97 -13.53 9.30
N PRO A 72 -1.09 -14.85 9.54
CA PRO A 72 -0.51 -15.47 10.72
C PRO A 72 0.98 -15.15 10.86
N SER A 73 1.43 -14.95 12.09
CA SER A 73 2.81 -14.52 12.39
C SER A 73 3.89 -15.57 12.14
N ASP A 74 3.52 -16.80 11.85
CA ASP A 74 4.39 -17.90 11.49
C ASP A 74 4.68 -17.98 9.98
N LEU A 75 4.04 -17.12 9.18
CA LEU A 75 4.31 -17.00 7.74
C LEU A 75 5.34 -15.91 7.48
N ASP A 76 6.25 -16.17 6.54
CA ASP A 76 7.17 -15.15 6.03
C ASP A 76 6.40 -14.19 5.11
N CYS A 77 6.61 -12.89 5.28
CA CYS A 77 5.98 -11.88 4.42
C CYS A 77 6.36 -12.02 2.94
N ALA A 78 7.47 -12.66 2.63
CA ALA A 78 7.87 -12.93 1.25
C ALA A 78 7.04 -14.06 0.60
N ASP A 79 6.47 -14.95 1.42
CA ASP A 79 5.75 -16.14 0.95
C ASP A 79 4.24 -15.94 0.91
N ILE A 80 3.73 -14.79 1.38
CA ILE A 80 2.29 -14.52 1.37
C ILE A 80 1.83 -13.91 0.03
N PRO A 81 0.56 -14.14 -0.36
CA PRO A 81 -0.01 -13.47 -1.51
C PRO A 81 0.05 -11.94 -1.39
N GLN A 82 0.56 -11.28 -2.42
CA GLN A 82 0.63 -9.82 -2.48
C GLN A 82 -0.63 -9.27 -3.13
N VAL A 83 -1.24 -8.28 -2.50
CA VAL A 83 -2.45 -7.62 -3.02
C VAL A 83 -2.20 -6.13 -3.25
N THR A 84 -2.93 -5.56 -4.19
CA THR A 84 -2.90 -4.14 -4.52
C THR A 84 -4.27 -3.49 -4.36
N THR A 85 -4.30 -2.19 -4.13
CA THR A 85 -5.55 -1.44 -4.00
C THR A 85 -6.48 -1.67 -5.20
N GLY A 86 -7.71 -2.03 -4.91
CA GLY A 86 -8.74 -2.33 -5.90
C GLY A 86 -8.90 -3.82 -6.23
N ASP A 87 -7.95 -4.68 -5.84
CA ASP A 87 -8.12 -6.13 -5.99
C ASP A 87 -9.36 -6.60 -5.22
N ARG A 88 -10.02 -7.65 -5.70
CA ARG A 88 -11.11 -8.31 -4.99
C ARG A 88 -10.59 -9.52 -4.28
N ILE A 89 -11.07 -9.72 -3.07
CA ILE A 89 -10.70 -10.87 -2.24
C ILE A 89 -11.96 -11.52 -1.71
N ASP A 90 -11.99 -12.84 -1.78
CA ASP A 90 -12.94 -13.69 -1.06
C ASP A 90 -12.18 -14.65 -0.13
N GLY A 91 -12.89 -15.28 0.81
CA GLY A 91 -12.28 -16.23 1.74
C GLY A 91 -11.65 -15.61 3.00
N ILE A 92 -11.84 -14.30 3.25
CA ILE A 92 -11.30 -13.67 4.47
C ILE A 92 -12.02 -14.23 5.70
N ALA A 93 -11.31 -15.03 6.48
CA ALA A 93 -11.78 -15.57 7.74
C ALA A 93 -10.64 -15.70 8.76
N GLY A 94 -10.95 -15.44 10.03
CA GLY A 94 -9.93 -15.50 11.07
C GLY A 94 -10.40 -14.93 12.39
N ALA A 95 -9.49 -14.82 13.35
CA ALA A 95 -9.76 -14.26 14.66
C ALA A 95 -9.79 -12.73 14.60
N LEU A 96 -10.86 -12.12 15.10
CA LEU A 96 -10.91 -10.68 15.32
C LEU A 96 -10.16 -10.34 16.61
N THR A 97 -9.18 -9.45 16.53
CA THR A 97 -8.35 -9.05 17.66
C THR A 97 -8.17 -7.53 17.69
N TYR A 98 -7.86 -7.01 18.87
CA TYR A 98 -7.52 -5.61 19.08
C TYR A 98 -6.09 -5.48 19.57
N ASN A 99 -5.25 -4.79 18.81
CA ASN A 99 -3.89 -4.42 19.22
C ASN A 99 -3.41 -3.20 18.43
N PHE A 100 -2.47 -2.43 19.00
CA PHE A 100 -1.96 -1.19 18.42
C PHE A 100 -3.08 -0.24 17.99
N ASP A 101 -4.08 -0.05 18.87
CA ASP A 101 -5.24 0.83 18.69
C ASP A 101 -6.13 0.52 17.47
N GLN A 102 -6.11 -0.74 16.99
CA GLN A 102 -6.89 -1.16 15.83
C GLN A 102 -7.49 -2.55 16.01
N PHE A 103 -8.76 -2.69 15.62
CA PHE A 103 -9.33 -4.01 15.36
C PHE A 103 -8.81 -4.54 14.03
N LYS A 104 -8.49 -5.81 13.98
CA LYS A 104 -7.99 -6.49 12.78
C LYS A 104 -8.36 -7.97 12.76
N ILE A 105 -8.47 -8.53 11.57
CA ILE A 105 -8.65 -9.97 11.39
C ILE A 105 -7.26 -10.59 11.23
N VAL A 106 -6.90 -11.54 12.10
CA VAL A 106 -5.77 -12.42 11.87
C VAL A 106 -6.30 -13.64 11.15
N LEU A 107 -5.86 -13.85 9.90
CA LEU A 107 -6.34 -14.95 9.06
C LEU A 107 -6.06 -16.31 9.67
N ASP A 108 -6.94 -17.28 9.41
CA ASP A 108 -6.71 -18.68 9.77
C ASP A 108 -5.58 -19.31 8.94
N GLY A 109 -5.36 -18.80 7.72
CA GLY A 109 -4.31 -19.21 6.78
C GLY A 109 -4.36 -18.34 5.52
N ALA A 110 -3.35 -18.46 4.68
CA ALA A 110 -3.26 -17.75 3.41
C ALA A 110 -3.92 -18.47 2.24
N ASP A 111 -4.04 -19.82 2.34
CA ASP A 111 -4.45 -20.69 1.24
C ASP A 111 -5.95 -20.60 0.88
N GLU A 112 -6.76 -20.00 1.77
CA GLU A 112 -8.21 -19.86 1.56
C GLU A 112 -8.57 -18.57 0.82
N LEU A 113 -7.62 -17.68 0.55
CA LEU A 113 -7.87 -16.41 -0.12
C LEU A 113 -7.98 -16.59 -1.64
N GLU A 114 -9.13 -16.20 -2.19
CA GLU A 114 -9.33 -16.09 -3.63
C GLU A 114 -9.14 -14.63 -4.05
N ILE A 115 -8.02 -14.34 -4.73
CA ILE A 115 -7.65 -12.98 -5.14
C ILE A 115 -7.93 -12.81 -6.63
N THR A 116 -8.79 -11.84 -6.95
CA THR A 116 -9.04 -11.39 -8.32
C THR A 116 -8.40 -10.03 -8.53
N PRO A 117 -7.30 -9.93 -9.31
CA PRO A 117 -6.63 -8.67 -9.57
C PRO A 117 -7.55 -7.63 -10.21
N SER A 118 -7.48 -6.40 -9.73
CA SER A 118 -8.17 -5.27 -10.35
C SER A 118 -7.54 -4.94 -11.71
N PRO A 119 -8.34 -4.62 -12.73
CA PRO A 119 -7.81 -4.05 -13.96
C PRO A 119 -7.06 -2.76 -13.62
N ARG A 120 -5.76 -2.73 -13.90
CA ARG A 120 -4.98 -1.50 -13.72
C ARG A 120 -5.41 -0.51 -14.79
N PRO A 121 -5.85 0.71 -14.42
CA PRO A 121 -6.11 1.73 -15.42
C PRO A 121 -4.83 1.97 -16.21
N ALA A 122 -4.96 2.10 -17.53
CA ALA A 122 -3.83 2.54 -18.34
C ALA A 122 -3.33 3.88 -17.79
N MET A 123 -2.03 3.98 -17.56
CA MET A 123 -1.45 5.25 -17.11
C MET A 123 -1.75 6.32 -18.17
N PRO A 124 -2.20 7.52 -17.76
CA PRO A 124 -2.42 8.59 -18.71
C PRO A 124 -1.12 8.87 -19.47
N ALA A 125 -1.22 9.02 -20.78
CA ALA A 125 -0.07 9.40 -21.58
C ALA A 125 0.44 10.78 -21.09
N PRO A 126 1.75 10.99 -21.02
CA PRO A 126 2.30 12.28 -20.66
C PRO A 126 1.83 13.34 -21.67
N PRO A 127 1.65 14.60 -21.22
CA PRO A 127 1.19 15.66 -22.10
C PRO A 127 2.16 15.89 -23.25
N ILE A 128 1.64 16.00 -24.48
CA ILE A 128 2.44 16.40 -25.64
C ILE A 128 2.70 17.90 -25.55
N LEU A 129 3.95 18.28 -25.36
CA LEU A 129 4.35 19.68 -25.30
C LEU A 129 4.31 20.30 -26.70
N GLN A 130 3.77 21.53 -26.81
CA GLN A 130 3.67 22.26 -28.06
C GLN A 130 4.35 23.64 -27.95
N GLY A 131 5.09 24.02 -29.01
CA GLY A 131 5.73 25.32 -29.11
C GLY A 131 6.77 25.56 -28.01
N GLN A 132 6.60 26.62 -27.23
CA GLN A 132 7.52 27.01 -26.14
C GLN A 132 7.09 26.49 -24.75
N GLN A 133 6.32 25.43 -24.71
CA GLN A 133 5.90 24.78 -23.45
C GLN A 133 7.05 23.96 -22.86
N PHE A 134 7.07 23.91 -21.55
CA PHE A 134 7.93 23.01 -20.79
C PHE A 134 7.12 22.34 -19.67
N SER A 135 7.55 21.17 -19.27
CA SER A 135 6.96 20.43 -18.15
C SER A 135 7.85 20.53 -16.92
N VAL A 136 7.23 20.66 -15.77
CA VAL A 136 7.89 20.59 -14.46
C VAL A 136 7.23 19.49 -13.67
N ALA A 137 8.05 18.62 -13.09
CA ALA A 137 7.58 17.59 -12.18
C ALA A 137 8.38 17.60 -10.88
N THR A 138 7.77 17.07 -9.84
CA THR A 138 8.41 16.86 -8.55
C THR A 138 8.08 15.43 -8.09
N LEU A 139 9.06 14.74 -7.54
CA LEU A 139 8.92 13.38 -7.06
C LEU A 139 9.76 13.20 -5.80
N ASN A 140 9.08 12.85 -4.70
CA ASN A 140 9.76 12.37 -3.51
C ASN A 140 10.18 10.91 -3.74
N THR A 141 11.46 10.60 -3.53
CA THR A 141 12.01 9.26 -3.73
C THR A 141 11.88 8.36 -2.50
N GLU A 142 11.34 8.88 -1.40
CA GLU A 142 11.11 8.13 -0.15
C GLU A 142 12.43 7.53 0.40
N ASP A 143 13.36 8.40 0.78
CA ASP A 143 14.65 8.01 1.37
C ASP A 143 15.51 7.12 0.46
N MET A 144 15.95 7.68 -0.66
CA MET A 144 16.84 6.97 -1.60
C MET A 144 18.27 7.00 -1.09
N PHE A 145 18.70 5.91 -0.48
CA PHE A 145 20.06 5.64 -0.02
C PHE A 145 20.80 4.68 -0.95
N ASP A 146 22.13 4.73 -0.91
CA ASP A 146 22.99 3.73 -1.56
C ASP A 146 23.39 2.59 -0.60
N THR A 147 24.37 1.79 -0.99
CA THR A 147 24.86 0.65 -0.18
C THR A 147 25.97 1.03 0.78
N VAL A 148 26.42 2.27 0.77
CA VAL A 148 27.58 2.76 1.53
C VAL A 148 27.09 3.66 2.65
N ARG A 149 27.70 3.58 3.81
CA ARG A 149 27.51 4.57 4.86
C ARG A 149 28.59 5.62 4.72
N ASP A 150 28.23 6.80 4.28
CA ASP A 150 29.16 7.90 4.08
C ASP A 150 28.90 9.12 4.98
N THR A 151 27.87 9.05 5.83
CA THR A 151 27.66 10.01 6.90
C THR A 151 28.15 9.49 8.24
N ALA A 152 28.32 10.41 9.19
CA ALA A 152 28.69 10.06 10.58
C ALA A 152 27.49 9.57 11.40
N ASP A 153 26.29 9.48 10.82
CA ASP A 153 25.09 9.02 11.48
C ASP A 153 25.04 7.48 11.49
N ASP A 154 25.10 6.91 12.69
CA ASP A 154 25.00 5.45 12.86
C ASP A 154 23.62 4.87 12.47
N GLY A 155 22.61 5.72 12.33
CA GLY A 155 21.25 5.37 11.91
C GLY A 155 21.02 5.36 10.39
N GLU A 156 22.02 5.76 9.58
CA GLU A 156 21.89 5.78 8.12
C GLU A 156 21.55 4.40 7.55
N PRO A 157 20.47 4.26 6.77
CA PRO A 157 20.10 3.01 6.14
C PRO A 157 21.16 2.48 5.16
N ARG A 158 21.25 1.16 5.07
CA ARG A 158 22.12 0.47 4.11
C ARG A 158 21.31 -0.59 3.38
N PRO A 159 20.56 -0.21 2.32
CA PRO A 159 19.85 -1.18 1.53
C PRO A 159 20.79 -2.12 0.80
N ALA A 160 20.33 -3.33 0.50
CA ALA A 160 21.08 -4.26 -0.33
C ALA A 160 21.19 -3.75 -1.77
N ALA A 161 22.22 -4.16 -2.49
CA ALA A 161 22.46 -3.68 -3.87
C ALA A 161 21.28 -3.96 -4.82
N GLU A 162 20.64 -5.11 -4.66
CA GLU A 162 19.43 -5.47 -5.39
C GLU A 162 18.23 -4.57 -5.06
N GLU A 163 18.09 -4.11 -3.83
CA GLU A 163 17.04 -3.18 -3.40
C GLU A 163 17.26 -1.79 -4.01
N VAL A 164 18.51 -1.30 -4.00
CA VAL A 164 18.89 -0.05 -4.66
C VAL A 164 18.57 -0.13 -6.16
N ALA A 165 19.02 -1.20 -6.83
CA ALA A 165 18.77 -1.39 -8.25
C ALA A 165 17.28 -1.48 -8.59
N ALA A 166 16.49 -2.19 -7.79
CA ALA A 166 15.03 -2.29 -7.97
C ALA A 166 14.35 -0.93 -7.79
N ARG A 167 14.77 -0.14 -6.79
CA ARG A 167 14.26 1.22 -6.55
C ARG A 167 14.60 2.15 -7.71
N GLN A 168 15.85 2.15 -8.18
CA GLN A 168 16.28 2.94 -9.33
C GLN A 168 15.48 2.59 -10.58
N ALA A 169 15.29 1.30 -10.88
CA ALA A 169 14.50 0.85 -12.02
C ALA A 169 13.04 1.31 -11.92
N LYS A 170 12.44 1.26 -10.72
CA LYS A 170 11.08 1.74 -10.47
C LYS A 170 10.96 3.26 -10.69
N LEU A 171 11.89 4.04 -10.15
CA LEU A 171 11.90 5.51 -10.29
C LEU A 171 12.13 5.91 -11.75
N SER A 172 13.09 5.29 -12.45
CA SER A 172 13.32 5.52 -13.88
C SER A 172 12.08 5.22 -14.71
N ALA A 173 11.37 4.12 -14.42
CA ALA A 173 10.12 3.78 -15.10
C ALA A 173 9.02 4.82 -14.83
N GLN A 174 8.94 5.39 -13.62
CA GLN A 174 7.99 6.46 -13.29
C GLN A 174 8.32 7.77 -14.01
N ILE A 175 9.61 8.11 -14.10
CA ILE A 175 10.08 9.32 -14.80
C ILE A 175 9.82 9.21 -16.30
N ALA A 176 10.20 8.09 -16.90
CA ALA A 176 10.06 7.87 -18.35
C ALA A 176 8.60 7.66 -18.77
N GLY A 177 7.81 6.94 -17.99
CA GLY A 177 6.44 6.60 -18.29
C GLY A 177 5.44 7.69 -17.85
N PRO A 178 4.93 7.67 -16.61
CA PRO A 178 3.88 8.60 -16.16
C PRO A 178 4.26 10.07 -16.26
N LEU A 179 5.52 10.41 -15.93
CA LEU A 179 5.98 11.80 -15.96
C LEU A 179 6.44 12.26 -17.35
N GLY A 180 6.68 11.32 -18.28
CA GLY A 180 7.01 11.62 -19.66
C GLY A 180 8.34 12.35 -19.86
N CYS A 181 9.36 12.07 -19.06
CA CYS A 181 10.66 12.75 -19.07
C CYS A 181 10.48 14.28 -19.01
N PRO A 182 10.06 14.84 -17.88
CA PRO A 182 9.76 16.27 -17.78
C PRO A 182 11.00 17.12 -18.09
N THR A 183 10.78 18.31 -18.61
CA THR A 183 11.87 19.27 -18.93
C THR A 183 12.67 19.65 -17.69
N LEU A 184 11.99 19.77 -16.55
CA LEU A 184 12.58 20.01 -15.23
C LEU A 184 12.00 18.99 -14.26
N LEU A 185 12.87 18.30 -13.53
CA LEU A 185 12.48 17.34 -12.50
C LEU A 185 13.18 17.70 -11.20
N ALA A 186 12.38 17.92 -10.14
CA ALA A 186 12.87 18.07 -8.78
C ALA A 186 12.66 16.75 -8.03
N LEU A 187 13.74 16.19 -7.52
CA LEU A 187 13.73 15.00 -6.67
C LEU A 187 13.99 15.40 -5.23
N GLN A 188 13.25 14.80 -4.29
CA GLN A 188 13.43 14.98 -2.85
C GLN A 188 13.88 13.66 -2.22
N GLU A 189 14.51 13.75 -1.05
CA GLU A 189 14.97 12.62 -0.25
C GLU A 189 15.95 11.71 -1.01
N VAL A 190 16.86 12.32 -1.74
CA VAL A 190 17.99 11.64 -2.37
C VAL A 190 19.25 11.97 -1.59
N GLU A 191 19.96 10.93 -1.15
CA GLU A 191 21.13 11.06 -0.29
C GLU A 191 22.23 11.93 -0.94
N HIS A 192 22.61 11.65 -2.18
CA HIS A 192 23.65 12.40 -2.87
C HIS A 192 23.51 12.41 -4.40
N GLU A 193 24.33 13.28 -5.05
CA GLU A 193 24.26 13.54 -6.50
C GLU A 193 24.55 12.31 -7.38
N ALA A 194 25.39 11.36 -6.93
CA ALA A 194 25.72 10.19 -7.74
C ALA A 194 24.49 9.33 -8.02
N LEU A 195 23.60 9.16 -7.02
CA LEU A 195 22.33 8.46 -7.19
C LEU A 195 21.42 9.13 -8.22
N LEU A 196 21.45 10.46 -8.35
CA LEU A 196 20.71 11.19 -9.39
C LEU A 196 21.22 10.89 -10.81
N ARG A 197 22.52 10.74 -10.97
CA ARG A 197 23.14 10.43 -12.26
C ARG A 197 22.78 9.03 -12.75
N ASP A 198 22.56 8.11 -11.82
CA ASP A 198 22.19 6.74 -12.15
C ASP A 198 20.70 6.62 -12.58
N LEU A 199 19.89 7.67 -12.34
CA LEU A 199 18.49 7.75 -12.77
C LEU A 199 18.31 8.40 -14.15
N ALA A 200 19.33 9.09 -14.67
CA ALA A 200 19.27 9.82 -15.93
C ALA A 200 19.69 8.94 -17.12
#